data_0e2c1010d0ce36328d354588b8bff9b4
#
_entry.id   0e2c1010d0ce36328d354588b8bff9b4
#
_cell.length_a   1.000
_cell.length_b   1.000
_cell.length_c   1.000
_cell.angle_alpha   90.00
_cell.angle_beta   90.00
_cell.angle_gamma   90.00
#
_symmetry.space_group_name_H-M   'P 1'
#
loop_
_entity.id
_entity.type
_entity.pdbx_description
1 polymer ?
#
loop_
_entity_poly.entity_id
_entity_poly.type
_entity_poly.pdbx_seq_one_letter_code
_entity_poly.pdbx_strand_id
1 'polypeptide(L)' 'MDKTRIIVVEDNIVYCEYVCNLLAREGYSTVKAYHLSTAK' A
#
# COMPACT_ATOMS: atom_id res chain seq x y z
N MET A 1 10.38 -18.22 -4.25
CA MET A 1 9.73 -17.59 -5.02
C MET A 1 9.63 -16.21 -4.75
N ASP A 2 9.82 -15.40 -5.65
CA ASP A 2 9.84 -13.99 -5.46
C ASP A 2 8.48 -13.45 -5.57
N LYS A 3 8.08 -12.65 -4.63
CA LYS A 3 6.83 -11.96 -4.74
C LYS A 3 7.11 -10.58 -5.22
N THR A 4 6.30 -10.13 -6.13
CA THR A 4 6.41 -8.76 -6.59
C THR A 4 6.09 -7.83 -5.44
N ARG A 5 6.99 -6.91 -5.20
CA ARG A 5 6.77 -5.95 -4.12
C ARG A 5 6.20 -4.68 -4.71
N ILE A 6 5.10 -4.25 -4.18
CA ILE A 6 4.42 -3.07 -4.68
C ILE A 6 4.34 -2.06 -3.55
N ILE A 7 4.77 -0.84 -3.84
CA ILE A 7 4.69 0.22 -2.85
C ILE A 7 3.48 1.06 -3.20
N VAL A 8 2.56 1.15 -2.26
CA VAL A 8 1.35 1.91 -2.46
C VAL A 8 1.51 3.24 -1.73
N VAL A 9 1.60 4.31 -2.47
CA VAL A 9 1.74 5.64 -1.91
C VAL A 9 0.39 6.32 -2.00
N GLU A 10 -0.23 6.58 -0.87
CA GLU A 10 -1.57 7.14 -0.87
C GLU A 10 -1.77 7.91 0.42
N ASP A 11 -2.33 9.10 0.34
CA ASP A 11 -2.57 9.87 1.54
C ASP A 11 -3.93 9.54 2.16
N ASN A 12 -4.74 8.77 1.49
CA ASN A 12 -6.00 8.33 2.05
C ASN A 12 -5.78 6.94 2.61
N ILE A 13 -5.77 6.84 3.93
CA ILE A 13 -5.44 5.59 4.59
C ILE A 13 -6.44 4.50 4.26
N VAL A 14 -7.72 4.86 4.20
CA VAL A 14 -8.75 3.86 3.93
C VAL A 14 -8.55 3.27 2.54
N TYR A 15 -8.28 4.13 1.57
CA TYR A 15 -8.09 3.66 0.22
C TYR A 15 -6.81 2.83 0.11
N CYS A 16 -5.78 3.26 0.82
CA CYS A 16 -4.53 2.54 0.79
C CYS A 16 -4.72 1.12 1.32
N GLU A 17 -5.45 0.98 2.40
CA GLU A 17 -5.68 -0.35 2.95
C GLU A 17 -6.52 -1.20 2.01
N TYR A 18 -7.47 -0.59 1.34
CA TYR A 18 -8.29 -1.32 0.40
C TYR A 18 -7.43 -1.88 -0.73
N VAL A 19 -6.58 -1.05 -1.28
CA VAL A 19 -5.73 -1.48 -2.38
C VAL A 19 -4.73 -2.54 -1.91
N CYS A 20 -4.15 -2.33 -0.73
CA CYS A 20 -3.19 -3.29 -0.22
C CYS A 20 -3.84 -4.65 0.02
N ASN A 21 -5.07 -4.65 0.50
CA ASN A 21 -5.77 -5.91 0.70
C ASN A 21 -6.01 -6.62 -0.62
N LEU A 22 -6.39 -5.87 -1.64
CA LEU A 22 -6.62 -6.49 -2.94
C LEU A 22 -5.34 -7.09 -3.49
N LEU A 23 -4.24 -6.36 -3.38
CA LEU A 23 -2.98 -6.85 -3.89
C LEU A 23 -2.50 -8.06 -3.11
N ALA A 24 -2.71 -8.04 -1.81
CA ALA A 24 -2.30 -9.17 -0.99
C ALA A 24 -3.08 -10.43 -1.38
N ARG A 25 -4.33 -10.25 -1.74
CA ARG A 25 -5.13 -11.40 -2.15
C ARG A 25 -4.59 -12.01 -3.43
N GLU A 26 -3.95 -11.17 -4.27
CA GLU A 26 -3.39 -11.67 -5.51
C GLU A 26 -2.01 -12.26 -5.31
N GLY A 27 -1.48 -12.20 -4.10
CA GLY A 27 -0.19 -12.78 -3.85
C GLY A 27 0.97 -11.80 -3.90
N TYR A 28 0.68 -10.52 -3.92
CA TYR A 28 1.75 -9.53 -3.96
C TYR A 28 2.13 -9.10 -2.56
N SER A 29 3.37 -8.65 -2.43
CA SER A 29 3.84 -8.11 -1.18
C SER A 29 3.69 -6.60 -1.26
N THR A 30 2.95 -6.01 -0.36
CA THR A 30 2.68 -4.58 -0.42
C THR A 30 3.35 -3.85 0.71
N VAL A 31 3.80 -2.64 0.42
CA VAL A 31 4.38 -1.76 1.42
C VAL A 31 3.54 -0.49 1.41
N LYS A 32 3.03 -0.12 2.57
CA LYS A 32 2.20 1.07 2.67
C LYS A 32 3.08 2.27 2.93
N ALA A 33 2.90 3.29 2.15
CA ALA A 33 3.65 4.52 2.31
C ALA A 33 2.66 5.67 2.29
N TYR A 34 2.38 6.22 3.46
CA TYR A 34 1.43 7.32 3.52
C TYR A 34 2.16 8.61 3.26
N HIS A 35 1.62 9.39 2.42
CA HIS A 35 2.21 10.69 2.14
C HIS A 35 1.60 11.69 3.09
N LEU A 36 2.09 11.69 4.30
CA LEU A 36 1.52 12.56 5.28
C LEU A 36 2.24 13.84 5.20
N SER A 37 1.66 14.76 4.71
CA SER A 37 2.31 15.97 4.65
C SER A 37 2.31 16.63 5.90
N THR A 38 2.13 16.24 6.80
CA THR A 38 2.05 16.77 7.89
C THR A 38 2.78 17.58 8.29
N ALA A 39 2.88 17.95 8.13
CA ALA A 39 3.55 18.67 8.48
C ALA A 39 3.34 19.23 9.53
N LYS A 40 3.14 19.28 9.90
CA LYS A 40 2.86 19.70 10.66
C LYS A 40 2.99 19.71 11.17
#